data_a5748a669b9a959f4c4f98c53a02eb98
#
_entry.id   a5748a669b9a959f4c4f98c53a02eb98
#
_cell.length_a   1.000
_cell.length_b   1.000
_cell.length_c   1.000
_cell.angle_alpha   90.00
_cell.angle_beta   90.00
_cell.angle_gamma   90.00
#
_symmetry.space_group_name_H-M   'P 1'
#
loop_
_entity.id
_entity.type
_entity.pdbx_description
1 polymer ?
#
loop_
_entity_poly.entity_id
_entity_poly.type
_entity_poly.pdbx_seq_one_letter_code
_entity_poly.pdbx_strand_id
1 'polypeptide(L)'
;REKYIARQNEISEKLTAVAGMSKEEAKSELINAMEEEAKVDAAKMIARVEEEANEESEKRSKRILGIALQRFAGEYVAEQTVASVELPGDEIKGRLIGREGRNIRAFEQICGVDLIIDDTPGMVVISSFNVVRKQVARMTIEKLIADGRIHPAKIEEFHDKAKHEMELNLRELGEKAQMEIGIHGLHPEVLKMLGALNYRTSYMQNQYQHSLEVGFLCGAMAAELGMNVKQARRAGLLHDVGKAIDASAEGSHAVVGADFIKKYGEDPDIVHAVRAHHEDVKPETVLAHLVMAADALSGARPGVRKFLKESYVSRVTDIENIANSF
;
A
#
# COMPACT_ATOMS: atom_id res chain seq x y z
N ARG A 1 48.71 2.13 -68.73
CA ARG A 1 47.70 2.72 -67.85
C ARG A 1 46.47 3.17 -68.63
N GLU A 2 46.67 3.87 -69.76
CA GLU A 2 45.56 4.36 -70.62
C GLU A 2 44.73 3.22 -71.23
N LYS A 3 45.37 2.11 -71.72
CA LYS A 3 44.63 0.96 -72.22
C LYS A 3 43.78 0.24 -71.19
N TYR A 4 44.12 0.36 -69.92
CA TYR A 4 43.36 -0.22 -68.80
C TYR A 4 42.10 0.59 -68.49
N ILE A 5 42.26 1.93 -68.52
CA ILE A 5 41.16 2.88 -68.29
C ILE A 5 40.14 2.80 -69.46
N ALA A 6 40.63 2.73 -70.70
CA ALA A 6 39.77 2.57 -71.89
C ALA A 6 38.94 1.26 -71.81
N ARG A 7 39.55 0.14 -71.39
CA ARG A 7 38.87 -1.14 -71.28
C ARG A 7 37.85 -1.17 -70.09
N GLN A 8 38.15 -0.48 -69.01
CA GLN A 8 37.20 -0.29 -67.90
C GLN A 8 36.00 0.51 -68.34
N ASN A 9 36.18 1.58 -69.10
CA ASN A 9 35.09 2.38 -69.64
C ASN A 9 34.23 1.59 -70.63
N GLU A 10 34.84 0.81 -71.54
CA GLU A 10 34.12 -0.05 -72.45
C GLU A 10 33.29 -1.14 -71.77
N ILE A 11 33.82 -1.72 -70.68
CA ILE A 11 33.10 -2.70 -69.83
C ILE A 11 31.96 -2.00 -69.12
N SER A 12 32.18 -0.79 -68.57
CA SER A 12 31.15 -0.01 -67.90
C SER A 12 30.00 0.41 -68.86
N GLU A 13 30.32 0.81 -70.10
CA GLU A 13 29.33 1.12 -71.11
C GLU A 13 28.53 -0.14 -71.54
N LYS A 14 29.19 -1.28 -71.68
CA LYS A 14 28.52 -2.56 -72.01
C LYS A 14 27.61 -3.02 -70.88
N LEU A 15 28.06 -2.88 -69.60
CA LEU A 15 27.26 -3.17 -68.43
C LEU A 15 26.02 -2.25 -68.30
N THR A 16 26.19 -0.94 -68.59
CA THR A 16 25.10 0.02 -68.63
C THR A 16 24.08 -0.30 -69.71
N ALA A 17 24.54 -0.73 -70.91
CA ALA A 17 23.68 -1.11 -72.00
C ALA A 17 22.92 -2.43 -71.74
N VAL A 18 23.49 -3.37 -71.01
CA VAL A 18 22.85 -4.64 -70.61
C VAL A 18 21.92 -4.48 -69.45
N ALA A 19 22.27 -3.64 -68.47
CA ALA A 19 21.46 -3.40 -67.25
C ALA A 19 20.33 -2.40 -67.45
N GLY A 20 20.39 -1.59 -68.50
CA GLY A 20 19.38 -0.54 -68.81
C GLY A 20 19.41 0.63 -67.84
N MET A 21 20.48 0.80 -67.06
CA MET A 21 20.64 1.89 -66.07
C MET A 21 22.08 2.42 -66.05
N SER A 22 22.21 3.71 -65.72
CA SER A 22 23.52 4.34 -65.57
C SER A 22 24.23 3.87 -64.30
N LYS A 23 25.56 4.07 -64.25
CA LYS A 23 26.38 3.72 -63.11
C LYS A 23 25.92 4.45 -61.81
N GLU A 24 25.47 5.69 -61.93
CA GLU A 24 24.92 6.52 -60.85
C GLU A 24 23.58 5.99 -60.37
N GLU A 25 22.69 5.57 -61.27
CA GLU A 25 21.41 4.94 -60.95
C GLU A 25 21.61 3.61 -60.23
N ALA A 26 22.49 2.73 -60.78
CA ALA A 26 22.81 1.44 -60.14
C ALA A 26 23.41 1.64 -58.72
N LYS A 27 24.25 2.65 -58.50
CA LYS A 27 24.80 3.00 -57.21
C LYS A 27 23.71 3.48 -56.26
N SER A 28 22.80 4.33 -56.73
CA SER A 28 21.68 4.85 -55.92
C SER A 28 20.74 3.71 -55.49
N GLU A 29 20.40 2.84 -56.43
CA GLU A 29 19.52 1.69 -56.16
C GLU A 29 20.17 0.72 -55.14
N LEU A 30 21.47 0.46 -55.27
CA LEU A 30 22.21 -0.37 -54.27
C LEU A 30 22.22 0.29 -52.90
N ILE A 31 22.45 1.59 -52.83
CA ILE A 31 22.43 2.31 -51.53
C ILE A 31 21.03 2.22 -50.93
N ASN A 32 19.98 2.46 -51.67
CA ASN A 32 18.60 2.38 -51.20
C ASN A 32 18.26 0.95 -50.73
N ALA A 33 18.65 -0.06 -51.48
CA ALA A 33 18.44 -1.45 -51.09
C ALA A 33 19.19 -1.81 -49.79
N MET A 34 20.44 -1.34 -49.62
CA MET A 34 21.19 -1.53 -48.40
C MET A 34 20.60 -0.77 -47.21
N GLU A 35 20.08 0.44 -47.42
CA GLU A 35 19.37 1.20 -46.37
C GLU A 35 18.08 0.49 -45.92
N GLU A 36 17.32 -0.04 -46.86
CA GLU A 36 16.10 -0.80 -46.52
C GLU A 36 16.42 -2.11 -45.78
N GLU A 37 17.44 -2.84 -46.22
CA GLU A 37 17.92 -4.05 -45.53
C GLU A 37 18.40 -3.72 -44.11
N ALA A 38 19.18 -2.63 -43.93
CA ALA A 38 19.64 -2.19 -42.63
C ALA A 38 18.48 -1.75 -41.71
N LYS A 39 17.45 -1.07 -42.24
CA LYS A 39 16.25 -0.72 -41.47
C LYS A 39 15.48 -1.96 -41.01
N VAL A 40 15.32 -2.97 -41.89
CA VAL A 40 14.65 -4.24 -41.55
C VAL A 40 15.42 -4.97 -40.46
N ASP A 41 16.76 -5.05 -40.58
CA ASP A 41 17.59 -5.74 -39.60
C ASP A 41 17.64 -4.99 -38.26
N ALA A 42 17.66 -3.64 -38.26
CA ALA A 42 17.53 -2.83 -37.07
C ALA A 42 16.18 -3.04 -36.39
N ALA A 43 15.07 -3.07 -37.13
CA ALA A 43 13.73 -3.32 -36.59
C ALA A 43 13.63 -4.73 -35.95
N LYS A 44 14.19 -5.77 -36.57
CA LYS A 44 14.26 -7.12 -35.99
C LYS A 44 15.08 -7.15 -34.71
N MET A 45 16.21 -6.43 -34.70
CA MET A 45 17.07 -6.35 -33.51
C MET A 45 16.36 -5.64 -32.36
N ILE A 46 15.68 -4.53 -32.62
CA ILE A 46 14.87 -3.79 -31.62
C ILE A 46 13.77 -4.70 -31.06
N ALA A 47 12.98 -5.35 -31.93
CA ALA A 47 11.91 -6.25 -31.48
C ALA A 47 12.44 -7.38 -30.59
N ARG A 48 13.60 -7.98 -30.93
CA ARG A 48 14.23 -9.02 -30.11
C ARG A 48 14.69 -8.48 -28.76
N VAL A 49 15.30 -7.29 -28.71
CA VAL A 49 15.74 -6.67 -27.46
C VAL A 49 14.55 -6.33 -26.58
N GLU A 50 13.45 -5.83 -27.15
CA GLU A 50 12.22 -5.56 -26.42
C GLU A 50 11.58 -6.84 -25.86
N GLU A 51 11.55 -7.92 -26.62
CA GLU A 51 11.04 -9.22 -26.18
C GLU A 51 11.89 -9.80 -25.03
N GLU A 52 13.23 -9.81 -25.18
CA GLU A 52 14.16 -10.23 -24.13
C GLU A 52 14.02 -9.39 -22.85
N ALA A 53 13.86 -8.06 -22.99
CA ALA A 53 13.66 -7.16 -21.86
C ALA A 53 12.32 -7.42 -21.15
N ASN A 54 11.25 -7.68 -21.88
CA ASN A 54 9.93 -8.00 -21.33
C ASN A 54 9.95 -9.34 -20.58
N GLU A 55 10.57 -10.38 -21.14
CA GLU A 55 10.71 -11.68 -20.47
C GLU A 55 11.53 -11.58 -19.18
N GLU A 56 12.65 -10.85 -19.20
CA GLU A 56 13.48 -10.66 -18.01
C GLU A 56 12.74 -9.84 -16.95
N SER A 57 12.02 -8.80 -17.35
CA SER A 57 11.16 -7.99 -16.45
C SER A 57 10.09 -8.85 -15.79
N GLU A 58 9.43 -9.75 -16.54
CA GLU A 58 8.42 -10.66 -15.99
C GLU A 58 9.03 -11.64 -14.99
N LYS A 59 10.20 -12.22 -15.28
CA LYS A 59 10.92 -13.12 -14.36
C LYS A 59 11.31 -12.41 -13.06
N ARG A 60 11.84 -11.19 -13.17
CA ARG A 60 12.22 -10.37 -11.99
C ARG A 60 11.02 -9.99 -11.16
N SER A 61 9.92 -9.57 -11.78
CA SER A 61 8.67 -9.24 -11.10
C SER A 61 8.11 -10.45 -10.33
N LYS A 62 8.06 -11.63 -10.96
CA LYS A 62 7.64 -12.88 -10.30
C LYS A 62 8.55 -13.24 -9.11
N ARG A 63 9.86 -13.02 -9.22
CA ARG A 63 10.82 -13.28 -8.14
C ARG A 63 10.59 -12.33 -6.96
N ILE A 64 10.41 -11.02 -7.22
CA ILE A 64 10.13 -10.01 -6.18
C ILE A 64 8.84 -10.35 -5.45
N LEU A 65 7.77 -10.67 -6.19
CA LEU A 65 6.49 -11.11 -5.62
C LEU A 65 6.64 -12.39 -4.78
N GLY A 66 7.40 -13.36 -5.26
CA GLY A 66 7.65 -14.60 -4.53
C GLY A 66 8.34 -14.36 -3.18
N ILE A 67 9.36 -13.50 -3.14
CA ILE A 67 10.08 -13.13 -1.91
C ILE A 67 9.16 -12.37 -0.94
N ALA A 68 8.37 -11.41 -1.45
CA ALA A 68 7.43 -10.65 -0.65
C ALA A 68 6.34 -11.55 -0.06
N LEU A 69 5.72 -12.41 -0.87
CA LEU A 69 4.72 -13.38 -0.41
C LEU A 69 5.27 -14.34 0.65
N GLN A 70 6.49 -14.84 0.47
CA GLN A 70 7.13 -15.73 1.45
C GLN A 70 7.36 -15.04 2.79
N ARG A 71 7.69 -13.74 2.79
CA ARG A 71 7.93 -12.95 4.01
C ARG A 71 6.64 -12.61 4.76
N PHE A 72 5.54 -12.35 4.04
CA PHE A 72 4.28 -11.84 4.61
C PHE A 72 3.12 -12.83 4.59
N ALA A 73 3.33 -14.07 4.17
CA ALA A 73 2.28 -15.10 4.07
C ALA A 73 1.69 -15.59 5.40
N GLY A 74 2.20 -15.14 6.54
CA GLY A 74 1.88 -15.70 7.87
C GLY A 74 0.75 -15.02 8.65
N GLU A 75 0.26 -13.83 8.26
CA GLU A 75 -0.69 -13.08 9.10
C GLU A 75 -1.97 -12.71 8.33
N TYR A 76 -3.01 -13.53 8.55
CA TYR A 76 -4.37 -13.21 8.12
C TYR A 76 -5.13 -12.62 9.30
N VAL A 77 -5.53 -11.36 9.21
CA VAL A 77 -6.38 -10.69 10.23
C VAL A 77 -7.72 -10.32 9.61
N ALA A 78 -8.80 -10.88 10.14
CA ALA A 78 -10.16 -10.48 9.78
C ALA A 78 -10.46 -9.07 10.30
N GLU A 79 -11.06 -8.24 9.46
CA GLU A 79 -11.46 -6.88 9.83
C GLU A 79 -12.59 -6.91 10.87
N GLN A 80 -12.34 -6.33 12.04
CA GLN A 80 -13.37 -6.09 13.05
C GLN A 80 -13.57 -4.59 13.22
N THR A 81 -14.63 -4.08 12.59
CA THR A 81 -15.10 -2.68 12.77
C THR A 81 -15.56 -2.40 14.20
N VAL A 82 -15.86 -3.44 14.95
CA VAL A 82 -16.41 -3.41 16.31
C VAL A 82 -15.47 -4.16 17.23
N ALA A 83 -15.07 -3.60 18.35
CA ALA A 83 -14.34 -4.35 19.36
C ALA A 83 -15.32 -4.95 20.34
N SER A 84 -15.39 -6.28 20.39
CA SER A 84 -16.10 -7.00 21.44
C SER A 84 -15.16 -7.25 22.62
N VAL A 85 -15.67 -7.10 23.83
CA VAL A 85 -14.98 -7.44 25.08
C VAL A 85 -15.79 -8.53 25.75
N GLU A 86 -15.14 -9.67 25.99
CA GLU A 86 -15.71 -10.77 26.77
C GLU A 86 -15.71 -10.41 28.26
N LEU A 87 -16.84 -10.62 28.90
CA LEU A 87 -17.02 -10.38 30.31
C LEU A 87 -17.05 -11.72 31.07
N PRO A 88 -16.48 -11.80 32.28
CA PRO A 88 -16.49 -13.01 33.10
C PRO A 88 -17.88 -13.48 33.52
N GLY A 89 -18.89 -12.61 33.42
CA GLY A 89 -20.27 -12.91 33.75
C GLY A 89 -21.20 -11.70 33.53
N ASP A 90 -22.49 -11.94 33.41
CA ASP A 90 -23.51 -10.90 33.14
C ASP A 90 -23.68 -9.89 34.28
N GLU A 91 -23.26 -10.23 35.49
CA GLU A 91 -23.24 -9.30 36.63
C GLU A 91 -22.34 -8.08 36.37
N ILE A 92 -21.29 -8.26 35.56
CA ILE A 92 -20.39 -7.17 35.17
C ILE A 92 -21.10 -6.16 34.27
N LYS A 93 -22.05 -6.59 33.40
CA LYS A 93 -22.87 -5.67 32.60
C LYS A 93 -23.63 -4.68 33.48
N GLY A 94 -24.31 -5.18 34.50
CA GLY A 94 -25.04 -4.33 35.43
C GLY A 94 -24.13 -3.31 36.14
N ARG A 95 -22.89 -3.73 36.46
CA ARG A 95 -21.89 -2.82 37.08
C ARG A 95 -21.32 -1.82 36.09
N LEU A 96 -21.09 -2.20 34.84
CA LEU A 96 -20.69 -1.30 33.77
C LEU A 96 -21.77 -0.24 33.49
N ILE A 97 -23.06 -0.63 33.49
CA ILE A 97 -24.18 0.31 33.38
C ILE A 97 -24.22 1.22 34.61
N GLY A 98 -24.18 0.62 35.80
CA GLY A 98 -24.29 1.33 37.08
C GLY A 98 -25.71 1.85 37.35
N ARG A 99 -25.93 2.36 38.56
CA ARG A 99 -27.22 2.91 38.96
C ARG A 99 -27.63 4.06 38.02
N GLU A 100 -28.81 3.97 37.41
CA GLU A 100 -29.36 4.95 36.45
C GLU A 100 -28.43 5.23 35.25
N GLY A 101 -27.58 4.27 34.84
CA GLY A 101 -26.66 4.42 33.72
C GLY A 101 -25.46 5.35 33.98
N ARG A 102 -25.13 5.63 35.26
CA ARG A 102 -24.08 6.60 35.63
C ARG A 102 -22.68 6.17 35.10
N ASN A 103 -22.36 4.88 35.21
CA ASN A 103 -21.02 4.40 34.84
C ASN A 103 -20.85 4.32 33.31
N ILE A 104 -21.87 3.85 32.59
CA ILE A 104 -21.81 3.79 31.13
C ILE A 104 -21.69 5.20 30.52
N ARG A 105 -22.50 6.18 30.99
CA ARG A 105 -22.39 7.56 30.52
C ARG A 105 -21.01 8.17 30.81
N ALA A 106 -20.45 7.91 32.00
CA ALA A 106 -19.11 8.36 32.35
C ALA A 106 -18.05 7.71 31.44
N PHE A 107 -18.18 6.39 31.16
CA PHE A 107 -17.28 5.66 30.26
C PHE A 107 -17.30 6.21 28.85
N GLU A 108 -18.48 6.39 28.27
CA GLU A 108 -18.66 6.95 26.92
C GLU A 108 -18.09 8.36 26.81
N GLN A 109 -18.34 9.21 27.81
CA GLN A 109 -17.85 10.57 27.85
C GLN A 109 -16.31 10.63 27.99
N ILE A 110 -15.72 9.82 28.89
CA ILE A 110 -14.27 9.79 29.14
C ILE A 110 -13.51 9.18 27.97
N CYS A 111 -13.97 8.02 27.48
CA CYS A 111 -13.30 7.29 26.41
C CYS A 111 -13.61 7.84 25.02
N GLY A 112 -14.70 8.60 24.84
CA GLY A 112 -15.14 9.12 23.54
C GLY A 112 -15.53 8.03 22.57
N VAL A 113 -16.27 7.03 23.03
CA VAL A 113 -16.76 5.86 22.29
C VAL A 113 -18.22 5.61 22.68
N ASP A 114 -18.92 4.82 21.86
CA ASP A 114 -20.24 4.27 22.24
C ASP A 114 -20.05 2.86 22.79
N LEU A 115 -20.69 2.56 23.94
CA LEU A 115 -20.68 1.25 24.57
C LEU A 115 -22.04 0.59 24.41
N ILE A 116 -22.11 -0.41 23.53
CA ILE A 116 -23.33 -1.15 23.24
C ILE A 116 -23.39 -2.37 24.15
N ILE A 117 -24.42 -2.43 25.00
CA ILE A 117 -24.70 -3.53 25.89
C ILE A 117 -26.08 -4.09 25.49
N ASP A 118 -26.08 -5.23 24.85
CA ASP A 118 -27.25 -5.99 24.40
C ASP A 118 -27.48 -7.24 25.24
N ASP A 119 -28.46 -8.05 24.81
CA ASP A 119 -28.81 -9.31 25.50
C ASP A 119 -27.83 -10.45 25.23
N THR A 120 -26.76 -10.26 24.42
CA THR A 120 -25.72 -11.27 24.15
C THR A 120 -24.98 -11.61 25.44
N PRO A 121 -25.05 -12.84 25.96
CA PRO A 121 -24.45 -13.19 27.24
C PRO A 121 -22.92 -12.96 27.25
N GLY A 122 -22.42 -12.39 28.36
CA GLY A 122 -20.99 -12.29 28.61
C GLY A 122 -20.20 -11.38 27.63
N MET A 123 -20.85 -10.46 26.92
CA MET A 123 -20.20 -9.63 25.92
C MET A 123 -20.69 -8.17 25.96
N VAL A 124 -19.80 -7.24 25.69
CA VAL A 124 -20.09 -5.83 25.40
C VAL A 124 -19.36 -5.41 24.13
N VAL A 125 -19.93 -4.47 23.40
CA VAL A 125 -19.43 -4.01 22.14
C VAL A 125 -19.05 -2.53 22.23
N ILE A 126 -17.84 -2.20 21.79
CA ILE A 126 -17.34 -0.83 21.73
C ILE A 126 -17.37 -0.37 20.28
N SER A 127 -18.04 0.74 20.02
CA SER A 127 -18.14 1.38 18.70
C SER A 127 -17.41 2.73 18.71
N SER A 128 -16.53 2.94 17.72
CA SER A 128 -15.86 4.22 17.49
C SER A 128 -15.26 4.26 16.09
N PHE A 129 -15.31 5.40 15.43
CA PHE A 129 -14.62 5.63 14.16
C PHE A 129 -13.09 5.70 14.34
N ASN A 130 -12.61 6.08 15.51
CA ASN A 130 -11.19 6.15 15.83
C ASN A 130 -10.72 4.80 16.42
N VAL A 131 -9.91 4.08 15.66
CA VAL A 131 -9.44 2.72 16.04
C VAL A 131 -8.56 2.72 17.29
N VAL A 132 -7.74 3.75 17.49
CA VAL A 132 -6.88 3.88 18.67
C VAL A 132 -7.73 4.15 19.90
N ARG A 133 -8.72 5.05 19.80
CA ARG A 133 -9.66 5.37 20.89
C ARG A 133 -10.47 4.14 21.31
N LYS A 134 -10.94 3.37 20.32
CA LYS A 134 -11.62 2.08 20.53
C LYS A 134 -10.75 1.08 21.30
N GLN A 135 -9.46 0.97 20.97
CA GLN A 135 -8.55 0.08 21.65
C GLN A 135 -8.22 0.55 23.08
N VAL A 136 -8.04 1.87 23.30
CA VAL A 136 -7.90 2.44 24.65
C VAL A 136 -9.12 2.14 25.51
N ALA A 137 -10.32 2.28 24.97
CA ALA A 137 -11.56 1.94 25.65
C ALA A 137 -11.64 0.46 26.01
N ARG A 138 -11.24 -0.44 25.12
CA ARG A 138 -11.14 -1.87 25.38
C ARG A 138 -10.18 -2.16 26.54
N MET A 139 -8.97 -1.62 26.50
CA MET A 139 -7.97 -1.80 27.58
C MET A 139 -8.49 -1.24 28.91
N THR A 140 -9.26 -0.15 28.86
CA THR A 140 -9.89 0.44 30.04
C THR A 140 -10.91 -0.52 30.67
N ILE A 141 -11.78 -1.13 29.86
CA ILE A 141 -12.76 -2.14 30.35
C ILE A 141 -12.02 -3.34 30.95
N GLU A 142 -11.01 -3.88 30.27
CA GLU A 142 -10.23 -5.01 30.75
C GLU A 142 -9.59 -4.72 32.12
N LYS A 143 -9.04 -3.51 32.32
CA LYS A 143 -8.49 -3.08 33.61
C LYS A 143 -9.57 -2.91 34.69
N LEU A 144 -10.75 -2.36 34.34
CA LEU A 144 -11.89 -2.24 35.25
C LEU A 144 -12.40 -3.60 35.72
N ILE A 145 -12.46 -4.59 34.80
CA ILE A 145 -12.86 -5.95 35.11
C ILE A 145 -11.86 -6.61 36.05
N ALA A 146 -10.57 -6.48 35.74
CA ALA A 146 -9.49 -7.07 36.57
C ALA A 146 -9.44 -6.46 37.99
N ASP A 147 -9.66 -5.14 38.14
CA ASP A 147 -9.68 -4.47 39.44
C ASP A 147 -10.99 -4.72 40.21
N GLY A 148 -12.06 -4.96 39.51
CA GLY A 148 -13.38 -5.22 40.10
C GLY A 148 -14.13 -3.98 40.60
N ARG A 149 -13.59 -2.77 40.57
CA ARG A 149 -14.25 -1.52 41.01
C ARG A 149 -14.63 -0.66 39.80
N ILE A 150 -15.92 -0.58 39.52
CA ILE A 150 -16.44 0.15 38.37
C ILE A 150 -17.22 1.37 38.86
N HIS A 151 -16.61 2.54 38.78
CA HIS A 151 -17.21 3.84 39.08
C HIS A 151 -16.45 4.96 38.34
N PRO A 152 -17.04 6.16 38.13
CA PRO A 152 -16.47 7.21 37.28
C PRO A 152 -15.00 7.54 37.52
N ALA A 153 -14.60 7.73 38.79
CA ALA A 153 -13.20 8.04 39.12
C ALA A 153 -12.21 6.89 38.77
N LYS A 154 -12.63 5.62 38.82
CA LYS A 154 -11.81 4.49 38.37
C LYS A 154 -11.79 4.36 36.86
N ILE A 155 -12.87 4.72 36.18
CA ILE A 155 -12.91 4.78 34.72
C ILE A 155 -11.88 5.79 34.21
N GLU A 156 -11.85 6.99 34.78
CA GLU A 156 -10.88 8.03 34.46
C GLU A 156 -9.44 7.56 34.71
N GLU A 157 -9.16 7.03 35.91
CA GLU A 157 -7.82 6.53 36.27
C GLU A 157 -7.32 5.45 35.30
N PHE A 158 -8.17 4.47 34.96
CA PHE A 158 -7.76 3.39 34.07
C PHE A 158 -7.74 3.81 32.59
N HIS A 159 -8.56 4.76 32.18
CA HIS A 159 -8.47 5.37 30.85
C HIS A 159 -7.11 6.06 30.67
N ASP A 160 -6.67 6.87 31.64
CA ASP A 160 -5.39 7.56 31.55
C ASP A 160 -4.20 6.56 31.51
N LYS A 161 -4.27 5.50 32.30
CA LYS A 161 -3.26 4.42 32.23
C LYS A 161 -3.27 3.72 30.88
N ALA A 162 -4.44 3.34 30.38
CA ALA A 162 -4.58 2.68 29.08
C ALA A 162 -4.11 3.57 27.94
N LYS A 163 -4.41 4.87 28.00
CA LYS A 163 -3.95 5.86 27.02
C LYS A 163 -2.42 5.95 27.00
N HIS A 164 -1.79 6.04 28.17
CA HIS A 164 -0.33 6.08 28.27
C HIS A 164 0.33 4.82 27.74
N GLU A 165 -0.18 3.64 28.10
CA GLU A 165 0.31 2.35 27.60
C GLU A 165 0.13 2.25 26.08
N MET A 166 -0.99 2.72 25.55
CA MET A 166 -1.23 2.76 24.10
C MET A 166 -0.22 3.66 23.40
N GLU A 167 0.05 4.87 23.91
CA GLU A 167 1.03 5.78 23.32
C GLU A 167 2.43 5.18 23.25
N LEU A 168 2.85 4.43 24.29
CA LEU A 168 4.11 3.70 24.26
C LEU A 168 4.11 2.59 23.21
N ASN A 169 3.06 1.79 23.18
CA ASN A 169 2.93 0.68 22.22
C ASN A 169 2.92 1.17 20.76
N LEU A 170 2.21 2.26 20.47
CA LEU A 170 2.20 2.86 19.13
C LEU A 170 3.60 3.28 18.68
N ARG A 171 4.37 3.86 19.60
CA ARG A 171 5.75 4.26 19.31
C ARG A 171 6.66 3.05 19.09
N GLU A 172 6.57 2.03 19.94
CA GLU A 172 7.34 0.79 19.80
C GLU A 172 7.05 0.08 18.47
N LEU A 173 5.78 0.01 18.05
CA LEU A 173 5.40 -0.53 16.75
C LEU A 173 6.01 0.27 15.61
N GLY A 174 5.97 1.60 15.67
CA GLY A 174 6.59 2.47 14.66
C GLY A 174 8.11 2.29 14.59
N GLU A 175 8.78 2.20 15.73
CA GLU A 175 10.22 1.94 15.82
C GLU A 175 10.56 0.55 15.25
N LYS A 176 9.76 -0.45 15.54
CA LYS A 176 9.89 -1.80 14.97
C LYS A 176 9.77 -1.78 13.45
N ALA A 177 8.78 -1.06 12.90
CA ALA A 177 8.58 -0.96 11.45
C ALA A 177 9.79 -0.34 10.74
N GLN A 178 10.31 0.79 11.25
CA GLN A 178 11.48 1.42 10.65
C GLN A 178 12.73 0.56 10.70
N MET A 179 12.93 -0.21 11.80
CA MET A 179 14.03 -1.15 11.94
C MET A 179 13.91 -2.32 10.96
N GLU A 180 12.73 -2.89 10.84
CA GLU A 180 12.46 -4.05 9.98
C GLU A 180 12.72 -3.73 8.50
N ILE A 181 12.32 -2.54 8.07
CA ILE A 181 12.54 -2.08 6.69
C ILE A 181 13.97 -1.57 6.47
N GLY A 182 14.74 -1.34 7.52
CA GLY A 182 16.13 -0.87 7.46
C GLY A 182 16.25 0.62 7.13
N ILE A 183 15.33 1.45 7.65
CA ILE A 183 15.39 2.91 7.60
C ILE A 183 15.51 3.49 9.01
N HIS A 184 15.88 4.76 9.13
CA HIS A 184 16.04 5.43 10.42
C HIS A 184 15.65 6.90 10.33
N GLY A 185 15.44 7.54 11.50
CA GLY A 185 15.24 8.98 11.59
C GLY A 185 13.84 9.45 11.21
N LEU A 186 12.80 8.61 11.40
CA LEU A 186 11.42 9.07 11.38
C LEU A 186 11.12 9.90 12.63
N HIS A 187 10.37 10.98 12.47
CA HIS A 187 9.94 11.80 13.60
C HIS A 187 9.06 10.99 14.55
N PRO A 188 9.13 11.18 15.90
CA PRO A 188 8.33 10.41 16.88
C PRO A 188 6.83 10.41 16.60
N GLU A 189 6.27 11.52 16.14
CA GLU A 189 4.83 11.60 15.81
C GLU A 189 4.49 10.77 14.53
N VAL A 190 5.40 10.69 13.57
CA VAL A 190 5.24 9.82 12.39
C VAL A 190 5.31 8.35 12.81
N LEU A 191 6.22 7.99 13.72
CA LEU A 191 6.31 6.65 14.29
C LEU A 191 5.01 6.23 15.00
N LYS A 192 4.40 7.13 15.80
CA LYS A 192 3.11 6.86 16.43
C LYS A 192 2.00 6.60 15.42
N MET A 193 1.90 7.42 14.37
CA MET A 193 0.90 7.21 13.31
C MET A 193 1.12 5.92 12.55
N LEU A 194 2.38 5.57 12.26
CA LEU A 194 2.73 4.30 11.66
C LEU A 194 2.33 3.12 12.55
N GLY A 195 2.59 3.20 13.87
CA GLY A 195 2.14 2.20 14.84
C GLY A 195 0.60 2.09 14.93
N ALA A 196 -0.12 3.20 14.75
CA ALA A 196 -1.58 3.20 14.77
C ALA A 196 -2.21 2.41 13.61
N LEU A 197 -1.50 2.27 12.48
CA LEU A 197 -1.92 1.43 11.37
C LEU A 197 -2.09 -0.05 11.77
N ASN A 198 -1.42 -0.52 12.84
CA ASN A 198 -1.56 -1.88 13.35
C ASN A 198 -2.98 -2.20 13.85
N TYR A 199 -3.72 -1.19 14.24
CA TYR A 199 -5.10 -1.31 14.73
C TYR A 199 -6.14 -1.02 13.65
N ARG A 200 -5.70 -0.76 12.40
CA ARG A 200 -6.57 -0.47 11.27
C ARG A 200 -6.48 -1.56 10.22
N THR A 201 -7.63 -2.05 9.83
CA THR A 201 -7.78 -2.98 8.72
C THR A 201 -8.54 -2.29 7.58
N SER A 202 -8.10 -2.44 6.36
CA SER A 202 -8.80 -2.00 5.15
C SER A 202 -8.65 -3.07 4.09
N TYR A 203 -9.73 -3.39 3.38
CA TYR A 203 -9.73 -4.43 2.34
C TYR A 203 -9.18 -5.78 2.82
N MET A 204 -9.49 -6.16 4.05
CA MET A 204 -9.03 -7.40 4.72
C MET A 204 -7.51 -7.48 4.95
N GLN A 205 -6.80 -6.36 4.85
CA GLN A 205 -5.38 -6.27 5.17
C GLN A 205 -5.17 -5.41 6.41
N ASN A 206 -4.33 -5.88 7.33
CA ASN A 206 -3.79 -5.03 8.38
C ASN A 206 -2.90 -3.96 7.74
N GLN A 207 -3.21 -2.67 7.98
CA GLN A 207 -2.55 -1.56 7.29
C GLN A 207 -1.07 -1.40 7.68
N TYR A 208 -0.67 -1.82 8.88
CA TYR A 208 0.72 -1.82 9.30
C TYR A 208 1.54 -2.85 8.50
N GLN A 209 1.03 -4.09 8.36
CA GLN A 209 1.68 -5.14 7.56
C GLN A 209 1.71 -4.77 6.07
N HIS A 210 0.63 -4.21 5.56
CA HIS A 210 0.57 -3.69 4.19
C HIS A 210 1.65 -2.62 3.94
N SER A 211 1.81 -1.66 4.86
CA SER A 211 2.84 -0.62 4.74
C SER A 211 4.26 -1.18 4.75
N LEU A 212 4.53 -2.19 5.56
CA LEU A 212 5.83 -2.91 5.56
C LEU A 212 6.06 -3.61 4.21
N GLU A 213 5.08 -4.31 3.70
CA GLU A 213 5.16 -5.01 2.41
C GLU A 213 5.40 -4.05 1.26
N VAL A 214 4.62 -2.95 1.17
CA VAL A 214 4.79 -1.92 0.14
C VAL A 214 6.18 -1.29 0.22
N GLY A 215 6.67 -0.98 1.42
CA GLY A 215 8.03 -0.48 1.60
C GLY A 215 9.11 -1.46 1.17
N PHE A 216 8.94 -2.77 1.44
CA PHE A 216 9.83 -3.80 0.97
C PHE A 216 9.83 -3.93 -0.56
N LEU A 217 8.64 -3.95 -1.19
CA LEU A 217 8.47 -3.98 -2.65
C LEU A 217 9.11 -2.76 -3.32
N CYS A 218 8.85 -1.56 -2.80
CA CYS A 218 9.48 -0.33 -3.30
C CYS A 218 11.02 -0.43 -3.25
N GLY A 219 11.57 -0.91 -2.15
CA GLY A 219 13.02 -1.10 -2.02
C GLY A 219 13.60 -2.12 -2.99
N ALA A 220 12.90 -3.22 -3.25
CA ALA A 220 13.32 -4.24 -4.19
C ALA A 220 13.31 -3.70 -5.64
N MET A 221 12.23 -3.04 -6.03
CA MET A 221 12.12 -2.42 -7.37
C MET A 221 13.14 -1.29 -7.57
N ALA A 222 13.36 -0.46 -6.55
CA ALA A 222 14.36 0.60 -6.58
C ALA A 222 15.79 0.06 -6.77
N ALA A 223 16.13 -1.08 -6.15
CA ALA A 223 17.42 -1.74 -6.32
C ALA A 223 17.63 -2.19 -7.77
N GLU A 224 16.61 -2.76 -8.42
CA GLU A 224 16.67 -3.19 -9.82
C GLU A 224 16.81 -2.01 -10.80
N LEU A 225 16.26 -0.85 -10.43
CA LEU A 225 16.35 0.38 -11.23
C LEU A 225 17.58 1.24 -10.90
N GLY A 226 18.46 0.81 -9.98
CA GLY A 226 19.63 1.58 -9.54
C GLY A 226 19.27 2.86 -8.77
N MET A 227 18.07 2.94 -8.17
CA MET A 227 17.60 4.08 -7.40
C MET A 227 17.96 3.97 -5.91
N ASN A 228 17.71 5.03 -5.15
CA ASN A 228 17.94 5.04 -3.71
C ASN A 228 16.94 4.11 -2.98
N VAL A 229 17.41 2.92 -2.61
CA VAL A 229 16.63 1.88 -1.93
C VAL A 229 16.04 2.36 -0.60
N LYS A 230 16.80 3.16 0.19
CA LYS A 230 16.31 3.64 1.49
C LYS A 230 15.19 4.66 1.34
N GLN A 231 15.30 5.55 0.36
CA GLN A 231 14.26 6.53 0.04
C GLN A 231 12.99 5.84 -0.45
N ALA A 232 13.12 4.83 -1.34
CA ALA A 232 11.98 4.07 -1.84
C ALA A 232 11.27 3.26 -0.74
N ARG A 233 12.03 2.58 0.13
CA ARG A 233 11.46 1.88 1.29
C ARG A 233 10.72 2.83 2.22
N ARG A 234 11.27 4.02 2.45
CA ARG A 234 10.68 5.05 3.29
C ARG A 234 9.38 5.57 2.71
N ALA A 235 9.35 5.87 1.41
CA ALA A 235 8.14 6.30 0.72
C ALA A 235 7.03 5.23 0.77
N GLY A 236 7.37 3.97 0.47
CA GLY A 236 6.44 2.85 0.54
C GLY A 236 5.92 2.59 1.95
N LEU A 237 6.76 2.69 3.00
CA LEU A 237 6.32 2.53 4.38
C LEU A 237 5.33 3.61 4.81
N LEU A 238 5.48 4.83 4.33
CA LEU A 238 4.70 5.99 4.73
C LEU A 238 3.47 6.27 3.86
N HIS A 239 3.29 5.56 2.73
CA HIS A 239 2.26 5.89 1.74
C HIS A 239 0.85 6.00 2.33
N ASP A 240 0.52 5.12 3.25
CA ASP A 240 -0.80 4.99 3.87
C ASP A 240 -0.90 5.57 5.29
N VAL A 241 0.09 6.32 5.76
CA VAL A 241 0.10 6.88 7.12
C VAL A 241 -1.13 7.76 7.40
N GLY A 242 -1.68 8.39 6.39
CA GLY A 242 -2.90 9.19 6.49
C GLY A 242 -4.15 8.42 6.91
N LYS A 243 -4.18 7.11 6.70
CA LYS A 243 -5.26 6.25 7.19
C LYS A 243 -5.33 6.19 8.73
N ALA A 244 -4.24 6.48 9.43
CA ALA A 244 -4.21 6.55 10.89
C ALA A 244 -4.70 7.89 11.44
N ILE A 245 -4.79 8.93 10.59
CA ILE A 245 -5.26 10.26 10.99
C ILE A 245 -6.79 10.24 11.08
N ASP A 246 -7.33 11.04 11.98
CA ASP A 246 -8.78 11.07 12.26
C ASP A 246 -9.57 11.43 11.00
N ALA A 247 -10.71 10.77 10.80
CA ALA A 247 -11.61 10.97 9.65
C ALA A 247 -12.23 12.39 9.58
N SER A 248 -12.00 13.24 10.60
CA SER A 248 -12.37 14.65 10.58
C SER A 248 -11.49 15.53 9.69
N ALA A 249 -10.33 15.01 9.22
CA ALA A 249 -9.46 15.73 8.29
C ALA A 249 -10.10 15.72 6.89
N GLU A 250 -10.24 16.89 6.28
CA GLU A 250 -10.75 17.02 4.91
C GLU A 250 -9.69 16.54 3.90
N GLY A 251 -10.09 15.68 2.96
CA GLY A 251 -9.25 15.17 1.89
C GLY A 251 -9.04 13.66 1.91
N SER A 252 -8.38 13.14 0.86
CA SER A 252 -8.00 11.73 0.80
C SER A 252 -6.88 11.43 1.80
N HIS A 253 -6.76 10.17 2.22
CA HIS A 253 -5.68 9.77 3.12
C HIS A 253 -4.29 10.01 2.51
N ALA A 254 -4.16 9.99 1.16
CA ALA A 254 -2.91 10.30 0.46
C ALA A 254 -2.49 11.76 0.69
N VAL A 255 -3.43 12.69 0.54
CA VAL A 255 -3.19 14.13 0.73
C VAL A 255 -2.94 14.44 2.20
N VAL A 256 -3.82 13.97 3.10
CA VAL A 256 -3.72 14.21 4.54
C VAL A 256 -2.42 13.61 5.12
N GLY A 257 -2.05 12.39 4.67
CA GLY A 257 -0.82 11.73 5.06
C GLY A 257 0.43 12.49 4.59
N ALA A 258 0.43 12.95 3.35
CA ALA A 258 1.52 13.74 2.79
C ALA A 258 1.70 15.07 3.53
N ASP A 259 0.62 15.79 3.85
CA ASP A 259 0.69 17.03 4.63
C ASP A 259 1.20 16.80 6.05
N PHE A 260 0.79 15.69 6.65
CA PHE A 260 1.26 15.30 7.97
C PHE A 260 2.77 15.04 7.98
N ILE A 261 3.30 14.18 7.09
CA ILE A 261 4.75 13.88 7.07
C ILE A 261 5.57 15.11 6.67
N LYS A 262 5.06 15.97 5.77
CA LYS A 262 5.68 17.26 5.42
C LYS A 262 5.85 18.16 6.63
N LYS A 263 4.83 18.26 7.50
CA LYS A 263 4.87 19.04 8.75
C LYS A 263 6.00 18.58 9.66
N TYR A 264 6.35 17.29 9.65
CA TYR A 264 7.42 16.72 10.46
C TYR A 264 8.75 16.58 9.73
N GLY A 265 8.93 17.31 8.62
CA GLY A 265 10.23 17.49 7.96
C GLY A 265 10.65 16.35 7.05
N GLU A 266 9.69 15.59 6.51
CA GLU A 266 9.99 14.54 5.54
C GLU A 266 10.46 15.10 4.20
N ASP A 267 11.28 14.33 3.50
CA ASP A 267 11.84 14.67 2.19
C ASP A 267 10.74 15.01 1.16
N PRO A 268 10.87 16.11 0.37
CA PRO A 268 9.85 16.52 -0.60
C PRO A 268 9.50 15.45 -1.64
N ASP A 269 10.45 14.64 -2.08
CA ASP A 269 10.20 13.58 -3.07
C ASP A 269 9.35 12.46 -2.45
N ILE A 270 9.59 12.14 -1.16
CA ILE A 270 8.78 11.17 -0.40
C ILE A 270 7.38 11.72 -0.19
N VAL A 271 7.26 12.99 0.22
CA VAL A 271 5.97 13.68 0.39
C VAL A 271 5.17 13.66 -0.92
N HIS A 272 5.83 13.94 -2.06
CA HIS A 272 5.18 13.86 -3.37
C HIS A 272 4.72 12.43 -3.69
N ALA A 273 5.56 11.43 -3.49
CA ALA A 273 5.21 10.04 -3.75
C ALA A 273 4.02 9.56 -2.90
N VAL A 274 3.98 9.94 -1.61
CA VAL A 274 2.84 9.66 -0.72
C VAL A 274 1.58 10.37 -1.20
N ARG A 275 1.67 11.64 -1.64
CA ARG A 275 0.52 12.40 -2.12
C ARG A 275 -0.06 11.87 -3.43
N ALA A 276 0.79 11.35 -4.31
CA ALA A 276 0.43 10.98 -5.67
C ALA A 276 0.01 9.51 -5.82
N HIS A 277 0.12 8.66 -4.78
CA HIS A 277 -0.05 7.20 -4.94
C HIS A 277 -1.45 6.76 -5.36
N HIS A 278 -2.48 7.61 -5.22
CA HIS A 278 -3.83 7.39 -5.73
C HIS A 278 -4.24 8.37 -6.84
N GLU A 279 -3.28 9.03 -7.48
CA GLU A 279 -3.50 9.98 -8.58
C GLU A 279 -4.32 11.23 -8.20
N ASP A 280 -4.54 11.50 -6.90
CA ASP A 280 -5.12 12.77 -6.43
C ASP A 280 -4.28 13.97 -6.88
N VAL A 281 -2.98 13.74 -7.07
CA VAL A 281 -2.01 14.63 -7.69
C VAL A 281 -1.24 13.84 -8.73
N LYS A 282 -0.94 14.45 -9.88
CA LYS A 282 -0.19 13.81 -10.97
C LYS A 282 1.16 13.29 -10.46
N PRO A 283 1.49 11.99 -10.65
CA PRO A 283 2.81 11.47 -10.30
C PRO A 283 3.87 12.00 -11.27
N GLU A 284 4.83 12.76 -10.74
CA GLU A 284 5.88 13.42 -11.54
C GLU A 284 7.25 12.74 -11.39
N THR A 285 7.39 11.80 -10.43
CA THR A 285 8.66 11.14 -10.15
C THR A 285 8.56 9.63 -10.33
N VAL A 286 9.67 8.98 -10.68
CA VAL A 286 9.77 7.51 -10.73
C VAL A 286 9.43 6.91 -9.36
N LEU A 287 9.81 7.59 -8.26
CA LEU A 287 9.50 7.16 -6.90
C LEU A 287 7.98 7.06 -6.67
N ALA A 288 7.20 8.04 -7.15
CA ALA A 288 5.74 8.00 -7.04
C ALA A 288 5.16 6.79 -7.79
N HIS A 289 5.62 6.51 -9.01
CA HIS A 289 5.19 5.35 -9.77
C HIS A 289 5.59 4.01 -9.10
N LEU A 290 6.76 3.95 -8.44
CA LEU A 290 7.16 2.77 -7.67
C LEU A 290 6.21 2.52 -6.50
N VAL A 291 5.81 3.56 -5.76
CA VAL A 291 4.86 3.43 -4.64
C VAL A 291 3.50 2.96 -5.15
N MET A 292 2.98 3.55 -6.23
CA MET A 292 1.72 3.12 -6.86
C MET A 292 1.76 1.65 -7.29
N ALA A 293 2.84 1.24 -7.94
CA ALA A 293 3.00 -0.15 -8.39
C ALA A 293 3.10 -1.12 -7.20
N ALA A 294 3.84 -0.77 -6.15
CA ALA A 294 4.00 -1.59 -4.95
C ALA A 294 2.69 -1.75 -4.18
N ASP A 295 1.92 -0.66 -4.02
CA ASP A 295 0.60 -0.69 -3.39
C ASP A 295 -0.37 -1.57 -4.18
N ALA A 296 -0.45 -1.39 -5.50
CA ALA A 296 -1.27 -2.22 -6.39
C ALA A 296 -0.89 -3.71 -6.32
N LEU A 297 0.41 -4.04 -6.27
CA LEU A 297 0.91 -5.42 -6.14
C LEU A 297 0.52 -6.03 -4.80
N SER A 298 0.69 -5.30 -3.69
CA SER A 298 0.28 -5.75 -2.35
C SER A 298 -1.23 -5.96 -2.26
N GLY A 299 -2.03 -5.04 -2.82
CA GLY A 299 -3.50 -5.14 -2.87
C GLY A 299 -4.05 -6.21 -3.81
N ALA A 300 -3.25 -6.67 -4.79
CA ALA A 300 -3.66 -7.69 -5.77
C ALA A 300 -3.40 -9.14 -5.33
N ARG A 301 -2.87 -9.36 -4.12
CA ARG A 301 -2.57 -10.72 -3.62
C ARG A 301 -3.79 -11.64 -3.68
N PRO A 302 -3.59 -12.93 -4.04
CA PRO A 302 -4.66 -13.93 -3.98
C PRO A 302 -5.23 -14.01 -2.56
N GLY A 303 -6.55 -13.84 -2.43
CA GLY A 303 -7.26 -13.87 -1.13
C GLY A 303 -7.74 -12.51 -0.65
N VAL A 304 -7.08 -11.41 -0.97
CA VAL A 304 -7.46 -10.06 -0.53
C VAL A 304 -8.71 -9.55 -1.28
N ARG A 305 -8.77 -9.70 -2.61
CA ARG A 305 -9.89 -9.20 -3.43
C ARG A 305 -10.97 -10.24 -3.74
N LYS A 306 -10.67 -11.54 -3.73
CA LYS A 306 -11.66 -12.58 -4.00
C LYS A 306 -12.78 -12.64 -2.95
N PHE A 307 -12.44 -12.47 -1.69
CA PHE A 307 -13.42 -12.45 -0.59
C PHE A 307 -14.40 -11.28 -0.66
N LEU A 308 -13.98 -10.11 -1.15
CA LEU A 308 -14.87 -8.96 -1.32
C LEU A 308 -15.95 -9.21 -2.39
N LYS A 309 -15.62 -9.89 -3.50
CA LYS A 309 -16.60 -10.25 -4.53
C LYS A 309 -17.57 -11.32 -4.04
N GLU A 310 -17.08 -12.36 -3.38
CA GLU A 310 -17.90 -13.43 -2.83
C GLU A 310 -18.79 -12.94 -1.68
N SER A 311 -18.27 -12.11 -0.77
CA SER A 311 -19.06 -11.54 0.32
C SER A 311 -20.09 -10.51 -0.17
N TYR A 312 -19.79 -9.73 -1.20
CA TYR A 312 -20.76 -8.80 -1.80
C TYR A 312 -21.89 -9.56 -2.50
N VAL A 313 -21.55 -10.55 -3.33
CA VAL A 313 -22.55 -11.40 -4.01
C VAL A 313 -23.39 -12.16 -2.98
N SER A 314 -22.79 -12.75 -1.94
CA SER A 314 -23.51 -13.42 -0.86
C SER A 314 -24.45 -12.46 -0.14
N ARG A 315 -24.01 -11.27 0.24
CA ARG A 315 -24.86 -10.25 0.88
C ARG A 315 -26.02 -9.80 0.01
N VAL A 316 -25.79 -9.59 -1.29
CA VAL A 316 -26.88 -9.25 -2.23
C VAL A 316 -27.89 -10.38 -2.32
N THR A 317 -27.42 -11.63 -2.44
CA THR A 317 -28.27 -12.82 -2.44
C THR A 317 -29.05 -12.98 -1.13
N ASP A 318 -28.42 -12.74 0.01
CA ASP A 318 -29.08 -12.80 1.32
C ASP A 318 -30.16 -11.71 1.45
N ILE A 319 -29.89 -10.49 0.99
CA ILE A 319 -30.86 -9.39 0.96
C ILE A 319 -32.03 -9.72 0.01
N GLU A 320 -31.75 -10.27 -1.18
CA GLU A 320 -32.78 -10.72 -2.11
C GLU A 320 -33.63 -11.85 -1.52
N ASN A 321 -33.02 -12.82 -0.85
CA ASN A 321 -33.74 -13.91 -0.17
C ASN A 321 -34.63 -13.38 0.96
N ILE A 322 -34.15 -12.42 1.75
CA ILE A 322 -34.95 -11.77 2.79
C ILE A 322 -36.11 -10.98 2.15
N ALA A 323 -35.86 -10.20 1.11
CA ALA A 323 -36.90 -9.44 0.43
C ALA A 323 -37.97 -10.33 -0.18
N ASN A 324 -37.62 -11.49 -0.74
CA ASN A 324 -38.53 -12.47 -1.33
C ASN A 324 -39.28 -13.31 -0.29
N SER A 325 -38.89 -13.23 1.00
CA SER A 325 -39.56 -13.93 2.10
C SER A 325 -40.75 -13.16 2.71
N PHE A 326 -40.93 -11.90 2.29
CA PHE A 326 -42.08 -11.04 2.63
C PHE A 326 -43.11 -11.00 1.50
#